data_90ff00ea70323306d4c5a29687cb8ef1
#
_entry.id   90ff00ea70323306d4c5a29687cb8ef1
#
_cell.length_a   1.000
_cell.length_b   1.000
_cell.length_c   1.000
_cell.angle_alpha   90.00
_cell.angle_beta   90.00
_cell.angle_gamma   90.00
#
_symmetry.space_group_name_H-M   'P 1'
#
loop_
_entity.id
_entity.type
_entity.pdbx_description
1 polymer ?
#
loop_
_entity_poly.entity_id
_entity_poly.type
_entity_poly.pdbx_seq_one_letter_code
_entity_poly.pdbx_strand_id
1 'polypeptide(L)'
;MAFCSASLMGQSVKTVSLELKNGLDKDLKDVPVCVKIDDLRAGFTVRSAKVMDSMKEIPSQLDDMDTDYVPDELAFVVDMPANGTKRIEIELNSERIVRQYPQRVFATMLARDTKKGKHAEIRSVTVPGDVNFYNMIHGHGPMFESELVGYRIYFNAKQTVDPYGKFEKGLELEESKFYPNDEQLAKGFGDDVLMVGNSCGVGALKGWNGEKAIHIEPVAFRTERILAKGPVRVIAEVKVEGWEYQGSLLNMTNRYTLYAGHRDLIVDTYFDSPLQKEIFCTGVQNIMGTETVSYSDHKGLVGSWGRHWPVTDTVKYAKETVGIATFIPRKYVKQEVSDKDNFLYTISAVGETSFRYYTMFTSRKEKFGFENSDSWFGYMNEWKKELENPVEVKIIY
;
A
#
# COMPACT_ATOMS: atom_id res chain seq x y z
N MET A 1 42.91 -41.44 5.36
CA MET A 1 41.89 -40.77 6.21
C MET A 1 42.00 -39.29 5.94
N ALA A 2 41.05 -38.70 5.22
CA ALA A 2 41.01 -37.26 5.01
C ALA A 2 40.10 -36.68 6.11
N PHE A 3 40.68 -35.91 7.00
CA PHE A 3 39.90 -35.13 7.98
C PHE A 3 39.22 -33.97 7.24
N CYS A 4 37.93 -34.06 7.05
CA CYS A 4 37.11 -32.94 6.64
C CYS A 4 36.99 -32.01 7.89
N SER A 5 37.73 -30.91 7.90
CA SER A 5 37.57 -29.85 8.89
C SER A 5 36.26 -29.15 8.60
N ALA A 6 35.19 -29.49 9.29
CA ALA A 6 34.00 -28.67 9.34
C ALA A 6 34.39 -27.40 10.10
N SER A 7 34.59 -26.30 9.38
CA SER A 7 34.65 -24.96 9.98
C SER A 7 33.29 -24.71 10.63
N LEU A 8 33.23 -24.74 11.95
CA LEU A 8 32.12 -24.12 12.67
C LEU A 8 32.14 -22.62 12.29
N MET A 9 31.27 -22.21 11.37
CA MET A 9 31.01 -20.80 11.18
C MET A 9 30.31 -20.32 12.46
N GLY A 10 31.05 -19.61 13.29
CA GLY A 10 30.51 -18.98 14.48
C GLY A 10 29.42 -17.96 14.09
N GLN A 11 28.40 -17.83 14.91
CA GLN A 11 27.38 -16.80 14.81
C GLN A 11 28.04 -15.42 14.64
N SER A 12 27.72 -14.72 13.56
CA SER A 12 28.15 -13.34 13.35
C SER A 12 27.02 -12.40 13.75
N VAL A 13 27.34 -11.45 14.63
CA VAL A 13 26.41 -10.44 15.13
C VAL A 13 27.01 -9.04 14.90
N LYS A 14 26.20 -8.10 14.46
CA LYS A 14 26.59 -6.69 14.35
C LYS A 14 25.47 -5.80 14.89
N THR A 15 25.85 -4.82 15.69
CA THR A 15 24.94 -3.77 16.14
C THR A 15 25.18 -2.50 15.33
N VAL A 16 24.10 -1.90 14.84
CA VAL A 16 24.06 -0.63 14.10
C VAL A 16 23.06 0.27 14.79
N SER A 17 23.29 1.56 14.81
CA SER A 17 22.35 2.54 15.36
C SER A 17 21.75 3.38 14.25
N LEU A 18 20.46 3.70 14.39
CA LEU A 18 19.80 4.74 13.60
C LEU A 18 19.54 5.96 14.49
N GLU A 19 19.76 7.13 13.97
CA GLU A 19 19.24 8.38 14.53
C GLU A 19 18.02 8.79 13.71
N LEU A 20 16.89 8.93 14.41
CA LEU A 20 15.61 9.36 13.83
C LEU A 20 15.31 10.77 14.35
N LYS A 21 14.95 11.70 13.44
CA LYS A 21 14.61 13.07 13.82
C LYS A 21 13.28 13.48 13.24
N ASN A 22 12.34 13.84 14.12
CA ASN A 22 11.08 14.47 13.77
C ASN A 22 11.26 16.00 13.75
N GLY A 23 11.10 16.62 12.58
CA GLY A 23 11.18 18.07 12.41
C GLY A 23 9.87 18.80 12.64
N LEU A 24 8.76 18.08 12.90
CA LEU A 24 7.45 18.66 13.13
C LEU A 24 7.23 18.96 14.62
N ASP A 25 6.44 19.96 14.91
CA ASP A 25 6.05 20.42 16.25
C ASP A 25 4.90 19.60 16.86
N LYS A 26 4.74 18.36 16.42
CA LYS A 26 3.72 17.41 16.89
C LYS A 26 4.29 16.01 17.07
N ASP A 27 3.71 15.26 18.00
CA ASP A 27 3.99 13.84 18.16
C ASP A 27 3.49 13.06 16.95
N LEU A 28 4.30 12.14 16.44
CA LEU A 28 3.93 11.21 15.39
C LEU A 28 3.81 9.80 15.94
N LYS A 29 2.80 9.07 15.52
CA LYS A 29 2.55 7.68 15.91
C LYS A 29 2.86 6.74 14.76
N ASP A 30 3.40 5.55 15.13
CA ASP A 30 3.67 4.47 14.19
C ASP A 30 4.46 4.91 12.94
N VAL A 31 5.43 5.84 13.09
CA VAL A 31 6.23 6.36 11.97
C VAL A 31 6.92 5.20 11.24
N PRO A 32 6.67 5.03 9.93
CA PRO A 32 7.31 4.00 9.15
C PRO A 32 8.81 4.24 8.99
N VAL A 33 9.61 3.24 9.30
CA VAL A 33 11.05 3.22 9.04
C VAL A 33 11.38 1.99 8.22
N CYS A 34 12.05 2.20 7.09
CA CYS A 34 12.56 1.16 6.23
C CYS A 34 14.00 1.46 5.88
N VAL A 35 14.89 0.49 6.10
CA VAL A 35 16.31 0.60 5.75
C VAL A 35 16.72 -0.60 4.91
N LYS A 36 17.54 -0.37 3.88
CA LYS A 36 18.13 -1.46 3.11
C LYS A 36 19.18 -2.17 3.96
N ILE A 37 19.18 -3.50 3.91
CA ILE A 37 20.13 -4.33 4.65
C ILE A 37 21.57 -4.02 4.24
N ASP A 38 21.81 -3.80 2.95
CA ASP A 38 23.14 -3.45 2.43
C ASP A 38 23.69 -2.16 3.04
N ASP A 39 22.82 -1.17 3.25
CA ASP A 39 23.22 0.10 3.87
C ASP A 39 23.67 -0.08 5.32
N LEU A 40 23.26 -1.16 6.00
CA LEU A 40 23.69 -1.48 7.37
C LEU A 40 25.09 -2.13 7.43
N ARG A 41 25.66 -2.50 6.27
CA ARG A 41 27.03 -3.00 6.13
C ARG A 41 27.37 -4.12 7.11
N ALA A 42 26.51 -5.13 7.21
CA ALA A 42 26.67 -6.22 8.18
C ALA A 42 28.02 -6.96 8.03
N GLY A 43 28.49 -7.13 6.80
CA GLY A 43 29.69 -7.92 6.48
C GLY A 43 29.42 -9.44 6.41
N PHE A 44 28.16 -9.84 6.55
CA PHE A 44 27.65 -11.21 6.43
C PHE A 44 26.21 -11.17 5.95
N THR A 45 25.69 -12.30 5.46
CA THR A 45 24.27 -12.42 5.10
C THR A 45 23.40 -12.33 6.34
N VAL A 46 22.58 -11.29 6.43
CA VAL A 46 21.64 -11.08 7.53
C VAL A 46 20.46 -12.05 7.38
N ARG A 47 20.17 -12.82 8.43
CA ARG A 47 19.05 -13.77 8.48
C ARG A 47 18.03 -13.48 9.57
N SER A 48 18.39 -12.66 10.53
CA SER A 48 17.47 -12.11 11.54
C SER A 48 17.96 -10.74 12.02
N ALA A 49 17.01 -9.93 12.50
CA ALA A 49 17.29 -8.63 13.09
C ALA A 49 16.47 -8.46 14.36
N LYS A 50 16.97 -7.66 15.30
CA LYS A 50 16.28 -7.22 16.51
C LYS A 50 16.37 -5.71 16.59
N VAL A 51 15.24 -5.05 16.73
CA VAL A 51 15.15 -3.58 16.78
C VAL A 51 14.79 -3.15 18.20
N MET A 52 15.58 -2.24 18.77
CA MET A 52 15.42 -1.73 20.13
C MET A 52 15.17 -0.23 20.14
N ASP A 53 14.05 0.20 20.71
CA ASP A 53 13.82 1.60 21.11
C ASP A 53 14.18 1.71 22.59
N SER A 54 15.37 2.23 22.88
CA SER A 54 15.96 2.23 24.22
C SER A 54 16.13 0.79 24.75
N MET A 55 15.45 0.43 25.83
CA MET A 55 15.50 -0.92 26.41
C MET A 55 14.35 -1.84 25.96
N LYS A 56 13.48 -1.36 25.07
CA LYS A 56 12.29 -2.09 24.59
C LYS A 56 12.51 -2.63 23.20
N GLU A 57 12.40 -3.94 23.02
CA GLU A 57 12.29 -4.53 21.69
C GLU A 57 10.98 -4.12 21.04
N ILE A 58 11.03 -3.64 19.77
CA ILE A 58 9.86 -3.27 19.00
C ILE A 58 9.67 -4.22 17.81
N PRO A 59 8.41 -4.45 17.39
CA PRO A 59 8.11 -5.29 16.23
C PRO A 59 8.83 -4.79 14.97
N SER A 60 9.46 -5.72 14.28
CA SER A 60 10.16 -5.47 13.03
C SER A 60 10.02 -6.66 12.09
N GLN A 61 10.28 -6.46 10.81
CA GLN A 61 10.30 -7.53 9.83
C GLN A 61 11.45 -7.34 8.82
N LEU A 62 11.92 -8.46 8.31
CA LEU A 62 12.86 -8.53 7.19
C LEU A 62 12.08 -8.96 5.96
N ASP A 63 12.15 -8.19 4.89
CA ASP A 63 11.48 -8.46 3.64
C ASP A 63 12.50 -8.77 2.54
N ASP A 64 12.19 -9.83 1.79
CA ASP A 64 12.86 -10.27 0.58
C ASP A 64 12.08 -9.71 -0.61
N MET A 65 12.65 -8.70 -1.28
CA MET A 65 11.95 -7.91 -2.29
C MET A 65 12.10 -8.47 -3.71
N ASP A 66 13.08 -9.33 -3.95
CA ASP A 66 13.34 -9.95 -5.24
C ASP A 66 13.08 -11.47 -5.26
N THR A 67 12.77 -12.05 -4.10
CA THR A 67 12.43 -13.47 -3.89
C THR A 67 13.61 -14.43 -4.05
N ASP A 68 14.82 -13.99 -3.69
CA ASP A 68 16.05 -14.79 -3.68
C ASP A 68 16.33 -15.49 -2.33
N TYR A 69 15.41 -15.33 -1.34
CA TYR A 69 15.49 -15.84 0.04
C TYR A 69 16.53 -15.16 0.91
N VAL A 70 17.05 -14.01 0.49
CA VAL A 70 17.89 -13.13 1.29
C VAL A 70 17.11 -11.85 1.59
N PRO A 71 17.03 -11.39 2.83
CA PRO A 71 16.37 -10.13 3.14
C PRO A 71 17.07 -8.92 2.52
N ASP A 72 16.27 -8.05 1.89
CA ASP A 72 16.72 -6.79 1.30
C ASP A 72 16.47 -5.61 2.21
N GLU A 73 15.36 -5.65 2.95
CA GLU A 73 14.89 -4.52 3.75
C GLU A 73 14.54 -4.94 5.17
N LEU A 74 14.86 -4.06 6.12
CA LEU A 74 14.37 -4.11 7.50
C LEU A 74 13.34 -3.00 7.69
N ALA A 75 12.13 -3.38 8.10
CA ALA A 75 11.02 -2.46 8.36
C ALA A 75 10.53 -2.54 9.80
N PHE A 76 10.18 -1.39 10.37
CA PHE A 76 9.52 -1.26 11.67
C PHE A 76 8.72 0.04 11.74
N VAL A 77 7.90 0.19 12.77
CA VAL A 77 7.22 1.46 13.09
C VAL A 77 7.60 1.92 14.48
N VAL A 78 7.68 3.25 14.67
CA VAL A 78 8.10 3.84 15.95
C VAL A 78 7.40 5.17 16.19
N ASP A 79 7.03 5.44 17.45
CA ASP A 79 6.49 6.75 17.84
C ASP A 79 7.61 7.79 17.94
N MET A 80 7.40 8.99 17.43
CA MET A 80 8.36 10.08 17.48
C MET A 80 7.76 11.29 18.20
N PRO A 81 8.47 11.84 19.23
CA PRO A 81 8.00 13.06 19.89
C PRO A 81 8.16 14.30 18.98
N ALA A 82 7.37 15.34 19.26
CA ALA A 82 7.47 16.65 18.59
C ALA A 82 8.88 17.22 18.67
N ASN A 83 9.43 17.68 17.55
CA ASN A 83 10.80 18.21 17.44
C ASN A 83 11.86 17.30 18.06
N GLY A 84 11.58 16.00 18.16
CA GLY A 84 12.39 15.06 18.92
C GLY A 84 13.34 14.24 18.07
N THR A 85 14.36 13.73 18.75
CA THR A 85 15.34 12.78 18.18
C THR A 85 15.28 11.48 19.00
N LYS A 86 15.33 10.34 18.30
CA LYS A 86 15.46 9.02 18.91
C LYS A 86 16.65 8.28 18.34
N ARG A 87 17.27 7.46 19.18
CA ARG A 87 18.26 6.47 18.75
C ARG A 87 17.65 5.09 18.82
N ILE A 88 17.68 4.39 17.70
CA ILE A 88 17.23 3.01 17.56
C ILE A 88 18.44 2.13 17.36
N GLU A 89 18.54 1.04 18.13
CA GLU A 89 19.60 0.06 17.97
C GLU A 89 19.09 -1.15 17.22
N ILE A 90 19.86 -1.63 16.25
CA ILE A 90 19.56 -2.78 15.41
C ILE A 90 20.67 -3.81 15.58
N GLU A 91 20.31 -4.97 16.13
CA GLU A 91 21.19 -6.13 16.18
C GLU A 91 20.89 -7.01 14.94
N LEU A 92 21.88 -7.14 14.07
CA LEU A 92 21.85 -7.99 12.88
C LEU A 92 22.54 -9.32 13.20
N ASN A 93 21.98 -10.43 12.68
CA ASN A 93 22.48 -11.76 12.96
C ASN A 93 22.57 -12.62 11.69
N SER A 94 23.65 -13.40 11.56
CA SER A 94 23.83 -14.37 10.47
C SER A 94 22.99 -15.63 10.65
N GLU A 95 22.47 -15.89 11.84
CA GLU A 95 21.59 -17.01 12.14
C GLU A 95 20.11 -16.61 12.07
N ARG A 96 19.25 -17.56 11.73
CA ARG A 96 17.81 -17.37 11.70
C ARG A 96 17.25 -17.51 13.11
N ILE A 97 17.00 -16.39 13.77
CA ILE A 97 16.33 -16.31 15.06
C ILE A 97 14.87 -15.90 14.81
N VAL A 98 13.94 -16.81 15.09
CA VAL A 98 12.51 -16.53 14.92
C VAL A 98 12.02 -15.70 16.09
N ARG A 99 11.48 -14.52 15.81
CA ARG A 99 10.79 -13.66 16.76
C ARG A 99 9.30 -13.64 16.43
N GLN A 100 8.48 -13.65 17.43
CA GLN A 100 7.02 -13.58 17.27
C GLN A 100 6.54 -12.22 17.78
N TYR A 101 5.91 -11.47 16.90
CA TYR A 101 5.28 -10.19 17.23
C TYR A 101 3.78 -10.26 16.94
N PRO A 102 2.95 -9.48 17.66
CA PRO A 102 1.55 -9.32 17.30
C PRO A 102 1.43 -8.82 15.85
N GLN A 103 0.56 -9.47 15.09
CA GLN A 103 0.25 -9.03 13.73
C GLN A 103 -0.58 -7.74 13.81
N ARG A 104 -0.16 -6.71 13.10
CA ARG A 104 -0.84 -5.42 13.00
C ARG A 104 -1.29 -5.13 11.57
N VAL A 105 -0.91 -5.98 10.64
CA VAL A 105 -1.30 -5.97 9.24
C VAL A 105 -1.56 -7.41 8.78
N PHE A 106 -2.35 -7.56 7.73
CA PHE A 106 -2.62 -8.87 7.13
C PHE A 106 -2.74 -8.75 5.62
N ALA A 107 -2.34 -9.78 4.87
CA ALA A 107 -2.55 -9.86 3.44
C ALA A 107 -2.78 -11.30 2.99
N THR A 108 -3.65 -11.48 2.02
CA THR A 108 -3.92 -12.77 1.36
C THR A 108 -4.34 -12.59 -0.09
N MET A 109 -4.02 -13.57 -0.91
CA MET A 109 -4.57 -13.72 -2.25
C MET A 109 -5.02 -15.17 -2.43
N LEU A 110 -6.30 -15.37 -2.74
CA LEU A 110 -6.93 -16.67 -2.76
C LEU A 110 -7.42 -16.98 -4.19
N ALA A 111 -6.85 -18.01 -4.80
CA ALA A 111 -7.26 -18.45 -6.12
C ALA A 111 -7.98 -19.82 -6.06
N ARG A 112 -8.71 -20.13 -7.12
CA ARG A 112 -9.32 -21.44 -7.33
C ARG A 112 -9.06 -21.90 -8.76
N ASP A 113 -8.97 -23.20 -8.93
CA ASP A 113 -8.72 -23.85 -10.22
C ASP A 113 -9.98 -23.95 -11.09
N THR A 114 -11.16 -23.96 -10.45
CA THR A 114 -12.44 -24.04 -11.12
C THR A 114 -13.46 -23.10 -10.48
N LYS A 115 -14.53 -22.75 -11.19
CA LYS A 115 -15.61 -21.87 -10.68
C LYS A 115 -16.23 -22.37 -9.36
N LYS A 116 -16.21 -23.67 -9.08
CA LYS A 116 -16.72 -24.31 -7.86
C LYS A 116 -15.62 -24.88 -6.98
N GLY A 117 -14.35 -24.67 -7.36
CA GLY A 117 -13.19 -25.14 -6.61
C GLY A 117 -13.02 -24.45 -5.25
N LYS A 118 -12.32 -25.10 -4.35
CA LYS A 118 -11.91 -24.50 -3.08
C LYS A 118 -10.84 -23.43 -3.35
N HIS A 119 -10.90 -22.34 -2.60
CA HIS A 119 -9.86 -21.34 -2.62
C HIS A 119 -8.58 -21.86 -1.92
N ALA A 120 -7.46 -21.64 -2.56
CA ALA A 120 -6.13 -21.88 -2.01
C ALA A 120 -5.34 -20.56 -1.97
N GLU A 121 -4.57 -20.35 -0.92
CA GLU A 121 -3.70 -19.18 -0.82
C GLU A 121 -2.57 -19.30 -1.85
N ILE A 122 -2.38 -18.23 -2.61
CA ILE A 122 -1.27 -18.08 -3.56
C ILE A 122 -0.50 -16.81 -3.25
N ARG A 123 0.79 -16.79 -3.59
CA ARG A 123 1.63 -15.59 -3.40
C ARG A 123 1.75 -14.76 -4.67
N SER A 124 1.62 -15.39 -5.82
CA SER A 124 1.77 -14.74 -7.12
C SER A 124 0.92 -15.44 -8.17
N VAL A 125 0.44 -14.67 -9.12
CA VAL A 125 -0.24 -15.16 -10.32
C VAL A 125 0.13 -14.28 -11.51
N THR A 126 0.47 -14.90 -12.63
CA THR A 126 0.76 -14.23 -13.91
C THR A 126 -0.14 -14.83 -14.99
N VAL A 127 -0.79 -13.98 -15.77
CA VAL A 127 -1.60 -14.39 -16.92
C VAL A 127 -1.31 -13.49 -18.14
N PRO A 128 -1.52 -13.99 -19.38
CA PRO A 128 -1.56 -13.13 -20.57
C PRO A 128 -2.60 -12.01 -20.42
N GLY A 129 -2.33 -10.85 -21.01
CA GLY A 129 -3.14 -9.65 -20.86
C GLY A 129 -4.59 -9.77 -21.37
N ASP A 130 -4.82 -10.67 -22.32
CA ASP A 130 -6.14 -10.99 -22.91
C ASP A 130 -6.93 -12.05 -22.12
N VAL A 131 -6.31 -12.69 -21.10
CA VAL A 131 -6.96 -13.67 -20.24
C VAL A 131 -7.74 -12.99 -19.12
N ASN A 132 -9.04 -13.25 -19.07
CA ASN A 132 -9.88 -12.80 -17.96
C ASN A 132 -9.79 -13.76 -16.76
N PHE A 133 -8.87 -13.46 -15.85
CA PHE A 133 -8.66 -14.24 -14.62
C PHE A 133 -9.38 -13.63 -13.39
N TYR A 134 -10.06 -12.51 -13.56
CA TYR A 134 -10.71 -11.72 -12.52
C TYR A 134 -11.60 -12.54 -11.56
N ASN A 135 -12.41 -13.44 -12.10
CA ASN A 135 -13.32 -14.27 -11.30
C ASN A 135 -12.68 -15.55 -10.73
N MET A 136 -11.40 -15.79 -11.01
CA MET A 136 -10.67 -16.95 -10.48
C MET A 136 -9.96 -16.60 -9.15
N ILE A 137 -9.85 -15.32 -8.83
CA ILE A 137 -9.31 -14.82 -7.58
C ILE A 137 -10.48 -14.34 -6.70
N HIS A 138 -10.52 -14.82 -5.46
CA HIS A 138 -11.48 -14.35 -4.47
C HIS A 138 -11.21 -12.88 -4.15
N GLY A 139 -12.26 -12.06 -4.07
CA GLY A 139 -12.11 -10.62 -3.91
C GLY A 139 -11.53 -9.93 -5.15
N HIS A 140 -11.29 -10.69 -6.24
CA HIS A 140 -10.80 -10.20 -7.54
C HIS A 140 -9.35 -9.68 -7.56
N GLY A 141 -8.57 -9.99 -6.53
CA GLY A 141 -7.16 -9.59 -6.41
C GLY A 141 -6.61 -9.79 -5.01
N PRO A 142 -5.38 -9.34 -4.70
CA PRO A 142 -4.84 -9.35 -3.36
C PRO A 142 -5.66 -8.47 -2.44
N MET A 143 -5.95 -8.99 -1.26
CA MET A 143 -6.64 -8.31 -0.17
C MET A 143 -5.65 -8.09 0.97
N PHE A 144 -5.62 -6.90 1.53
CA PHE A 144 -4.70 -6.57 2.62
C PHE A 144 -5.26 -5.46 3.51
N GLU A 145 -4.81 -5.44 4.75
CA GLU A 145 -5.33 -4.53 5.77
C GLU A 145 -4.28 -4.12 6.81
N SER A 146 -4.49 -2.97 7.42
CA SER A 146 -3.98 -2.59 8.73
C SER A 146 -5.10 -2.69 9.77
N GLU A 147 -4.83 -2.31 11.01
CA GLU A 147 -5.89 -2.22 12.03
C GLU A 147 -6.97 -1.19 11.67
N LEU A 148 -6.67 -0.23 10.79
CA LEU A 148 -7.56 0.91 10.49
C LEU A 148 -8.43 0.70 9.26
N VAL A 149 -7.91 0.04 8.22
CA VAL A 149 -8.53 -0.06 6.90
C VAL A 149 -8.16 -1.35 6.19
N GLY A 150 -8.98 -1.76 5.23
CA GLY A 150 -8.61 -2.80 4.29
C GLY A 150 -8.70 -2.33 2.83
N TYR A 151 -7.95 -3.01 1.97
CA TYR A 151 -7.87 -2.75 0.54
C TYR A 151 -7.86 -4.05 -0.26
N ARG A 152 -8.30 -3.95 -1.51
CA ARG A 152 -8.01 -4.93 -2.56
C ARG A 152 -7.62 -4.21 -3.84
N ILE A 153 -6.88 -4.89 -4.71
CA ILE A 153 -6.52 -4.38 -6.02
C ILE A 153 -7.09 -5.32 -7.07
N TYR A 154 -7.82 -4.78 -8.05
CA TYR A 154 -8.48 -5.60 -9.06
C TYR A 154 -7.50 -6.14 -10.09
N PHE A 155 -7.49 -7.48 -10.24
CA PHE A 155 -6.69 -8.20 -11.23
C PHE A 155 -7.31 -8.13 -12.63
N ASN A 156 -7.30 -6.92 -13.20
CA ASN A 156 -7.77 -6.64 -14.55
C ASN A 156 -7.12 -5.35 -15.10
N ALA A 157 -7.54 -4.90 -16.29
CA ALA A 157 -7.03 -3.68 -16.90
C ALA A 157 -7.30 -2.41 -16.07
N LYS A 158 -8.31 -2.43 -15.19
CA LYS A 158 -8.62 -1.30 -14.33
C LYS A 158 -7.60 -1.10 -13.22
N GLN A 159 -7.07 -2.19 -12.63
CA GLN A 159 -6.18 -2.17 -11.45
C GLN A 159 -6.69 -1.23 -10.33
N THR A 160 -8.02 -1.14 -10.21
CA THR A 160 -8.62 -0.20 -9.27
C THR A 160 -8.34 -0.63 -7.84
N VAL A 161 -7.98 0.32 -6.99
CA VAL A 161 -7.84 0.17 -5.55
C VAL A 161 -9.21 0.36 -4.92
N ASP A 162 -9.68 -0.67 -4.23
CA ASP A 162 -11.02 -0.75 -3.68
C ASP A 162 -10.97 -0.91 -2.15
N PRO A 163 -11.71 -0.10 -1.38
CA PRO A 163 -11.59 -0.05 0.07
C PRO A 163 -12.56 -0.99 0.79
N TYR A 164 -12.11 -1.49 1.95
CA TYR A 164 -12.93 -2.20 2.93
C TYR A 164 -13.03 -1.35 4.20
N GLY A 165 -14.25 -0.89 4.52
CA GLY A 165 -14.51 -0.02 5.67
C GLY A 165 -14.76 -0.82 6.93
N LYS A 166 -14.14 -0.41 8.05
CA LYS A 166 -14.23 -1.06 9.36
C LYS A 166 -15.11 -0.27 10.32
N PHE A 167 -15.69 -0.93 11.31
CA PHE A 167 -16.34 -0.27 12.44
C PHE A 167 -15.36 -0.03 13.59
N GLU A 168 -14.58 -1.04 13.94
CA GLU A 168 -13.59 -1.03 15.02
C GLU A 168 -12.19 -1.19 14.46
N LYS A 169 -11.18 -0.81 15.25
CA LYS A 169 -9.79 -1.10 14.93
C LYS A 169 -9.51 -2.59 15.13
N GLY A 170 -8.88 -3.21 14.16
CA GLY A 170 -8.52 -4.64 14.24
C GLY A 170 -8.29 -5.27 12.88
N LEU A 171 -7.83 -6.50 12.84
CA LEU A 171 -7.68 -7.29 11.63
C LEU A 171 -8.93 -8.15 11.43
N GLU A 172 -9.49 -8.16 10.22
CA GLU A 172 -10.75 -8.84 9.91
C GLU A 172 -10.70 -9.67 8.63
N LEU A 173 -9.77 -9.37 7.70
CA LEU A 173 -9.78 -9.97 6.37
C LEU A 173 -9.40 -11.46 6.37
N GLU A 174 -8.68 -11.93 7.38
CA GLU A 174 -8.42 -13.37 7.52
C GLU A 174 -9.72 -14.17 7.67
N GLU A 175 -10.69 -13.62 8.39
CA GLU A 175 -11.98 -14.27 8.64
C GLU A 175 -13.03 -13.88 7.59
N SER A 176 -13.20 -12.58 7.31
CA SER A 176 -14.24 -12.06 6.41
C SER A 176 -13.93 -12.29 4.93
N LYS A 177 -12.65 -12.38 4.58
CA LYS A 177 -12.18 -12.49 3.19
C LYS A 177 -12.85 -11.45 2.29
N PHE A 178 -12.99 -10.22 2.79
CA PHE A 178 -13.64 -9.07 2.15
C PHE A 178 -15.18 -9.14 2.06
N TYR A 179 -15.79 -10.29 2.25
CA TYR A 179 -17.24 -10.50 2.15
C TYR A 179 -17.78 -11.15 3.42
N PRO A 180 -17.98 -10.35 4.50
CA PRO A 180 -18.50 -10.87 5.75
C PRO A 180 -19.90 -11.44 5.59
N ASN A 181 -20.17 -12.50 6.33
CA ASN A 181 -21.52 -13.05 6.44
C ASN A 181 -22.34 -12.26 7.49
N ASP A 182 -23.64 -12.55 7.60
CA ASP A 182 -24.54 -11.82 8.48
C ASP A 182 -24.15 -11.95 9.98
N GLU A 183 -23.53 -13.06 10.39
CA GLU A 183 -23.03 -13.25 11.76
C GLU A 183 -21.81 -12.36 12.02
N GLN A 184 -20.90 -12.24 11.06
CA GLN A 184 -19.73 -11.36 11.15
C GLN A 184 -20.14 -9.88 11.16
N LEU A 185 -21.10 -9.50 10.31
CA LEU A 185 -21.68 -8.14 10.32
C LEU A 185 -22.34 -7.82 11.67
N ALA A 186 -23.08 -8.75 12.25
CA ALA A 186 -23.69 -8.58 13.58
C ALA A 186 -22.65 -8.47 14.71
N LYS A 187 -21.44 -9.01 14.51
CA LYS A 187 -20.29 -8.84 15.43
C LYS A 187 -19.52 -7.53 15.20
N GLY A 188 -19.91 -6.73 14.23
CA GLY A 188 -19.28 -5.43 13.94
C GLY A 188 -18.11 -5.51 12.95
N PHE A 189 -18.03 -6.58 12.15
CA PHE A 189 -17.10 -6.58 11.01
C PHE A 189 -17.50 -5.52 10.00
N GLY A 190 -16.50 -4.95 9.36
CA GLY A 190 -16.69 -4.05 8.23
C GLY A 190 -17.19 -4.78 6.98
N ASP A 191 -17.27 -4.05 5.86
CA ASP A 191 -17.63 -4.61 4.55
C ASP A 191 -17.13 -3.72 3.40
N ASP A 192 -17.54 -4.07 2.17
CA ASP A 192 -17.37 -3.24 0.98
C ASP A 192 -18.13 -1.92 1.13
N VAL A 193 -17.46 -0.78 0.94
CA VAL A 193 -18.04 0.56 1.20
C VAL A 193 -18.09 1.46 -0.03
N LEU A 194 -17.56 1.01 -1.19
CA LEU A 194 -17.44 1.86 -2.37
C LEU A 194 -17.65 1.09 -3.68
N MET A 195 -18.64 1.47 -4.44
CA MET A 195 -18.78 0.99 -5.82
C MET A 195 -17.83 1.75 -6.75
N VAL A 196 -16.66 1.20 -7.01
CA VAL A 196 -15.60 1.88 -7.78
C VAL A 196 -15.84 1.98 -9.29
N GLY A 197 -16.65 1.11 -9.88
CA GLY A 197 -17.01 1.19 -11.30
C GLY A 197 -15.84 1.21 -12.28
N ASN A 198 -15.72 2.27 -13.06
CA ASN A 198 -14.62 2.52 -14.00
C ASN A 198 -13.60 3.56 -13.48
N SER A 199 -13.81 4.09 -12.28
CA SER A 199 -12.96 5.10 -11.68
C SER A 199 -11.59 4.56 -11.28
N CYS A 200 -10.72 5.46 -10.78
CA CYS A 200 -9.49 5.09 -10.11
C CYS A 200 -9.72 4.57 -8.67
N GLY A 201 -10.99 4.59 -8.17
CA GLY A 201 -11.29 4.22 -6.79
C GLY A 201 -10.48 5.04 -5.80
N VAL A 202 -9.70 4.36 -4.97
CA VAL A 202 -8.79 4.99 -4.00
C VAL A 202 -7.39 5.10 -4.63
N GLY A 203 -7.22 6.01 -5.60
CA GLY A 203 -5.90 6.39 -6.11
C GLY A 203 -5.20 5.39 -7.02
N ALA A 204 -5.90 4.53 -7.75
CA ALA A 204 -5.24 3.68 -8.74
C ALA A 204 -4.62 4.50 -9.88
N LEU A 205 -3.38 4.16 -10.27
CA LEU A 205 -2.75 4.77 -11.43
C LEU A 205 -3.50 4.38 -12.71
N LYS A 206 -3.63 5.34 -13.62
CA LYS A 206 -4.25 5.20 -14.94
C LYS A 206 -3.37 5.84 -16.02
N GLY A 207 -3.57 5.41 -17.26
CA GLY A 207 -3.12 6.21 -18.40
C GLY A 207 -3.98 7.46 -18.57
N TRP A 208 -3.46 8.44 -19.32
CA TRP A 208 -4.16 9.68 -19.69
C TRP A 208 -4.14 9.87 -21.20
N ASN A 209 -5.28 10.01 -21.84
CA ASN A 209 -5.38 10.18 -23.30
C ASN A 209 -5.54 11.64 -23.74
N GLY A 210 -5.42 12.61 -22.83
CA GLY A 210 -5.64 14.02 -23.06
C GLY A 210 -7.03 14.52 -22.66
N GLU A 211 -7.99 13.61 -22.44
CA GLU A 211 -9.39 13.92 -22.11
C GLU A 211 -9.87 13.20 -20.86
N LYS A 212 -9.52 11.91 -20.73
CA LYS A 212 -9.96 11.06 -19.62
C LYS A 212 -8.92 10.05 -19.20
N ALA A 213 -9.09 9.50 -17.99
CA ALA A 213 -8.36 8.34 -17.53
C ALA A 213 -8.67 7.11 -18.39
N ILE A 214 -7.64 6.34 -18.74
CA ILE A 214 -7.76 5.10 -19.51
C ILE A 214 -7.17 3.93 -18.73
N HIS A 215 -7.69 2.74 -18.99
CA HIS A 215 -7.21 1.52 -18.35
C HIS A 215 -5.82 1.13 -18.87
N ILE A 216 -5.14 0.27 -18.10
CA ILE A 216 -3.81 -0.23 -18.44
C ILE A 216 -3.96 -1.46 -19.32
N GLU A 217 -4.17 -1.20 -20.60
CA GLU A 217 -4.35 -2.17 -21.68
C GLU A 217 -4.09 -1.53 -23.06
N PRO A 218 -3.69 -2.29 -24.12
CA PRO A 218 -3.35 -3.71 -24.03
C PRO A 218 -2.00 -3.95 -23.33
N VAL A 219 -1.82 -5.12 -22.74
CA VAL A 219 -0.56 -5.57 -22.13
C VAL A 219 -0.27 -7.01 -22.57
N ALA A 220 1.01 -7.40 -22.61
CA ALA A 220 1.37 -8.77 -22.92
C ALA A 220 1.08 -9.71 -21.72
N PHE A 221 1.49 -9.32 -20.52
CA PHE A 221 1.24 -10.07 -19.29
C PHE A 221 0.86 -9.14 -18.14
N ARG A 222 0.08 -9.71 -17.21
CA ARG A 222 -0.27 -9.08 -15.92
C ARG A 222 0.06 -10.03 -14.78
N THR A 223 0.75 -9.52 -13.76
CA THR A 223 1.08 -10.27 -12.54
C THR A 223 0.56 -9.51 -11.34
N GLU A 224 -0.02 -10.23 -10.38
CA GLU A 224 -0.22 -9.73 -9.02
C GLU A 224 0.49 -10.65 -8.03
N ARG A 225 1.07 -10.05 -6.98
CA ARG A 225 1.78 -10.80 -5.95
C ARG A 225 1.78 -10.08 -4.61
N ILE A 226 1.94 -10.86 -3.54
CA ILE A 226 2.18 -10.37 -2.19
C ILE A 226 3.64 -10.67 -1.85
N LEU A 227 4.44 -9.62 -1.63
CA LEU A 227 5.84 -9.72 -1.26
C LEU A 227 6.03 -9.82 0.25
N ALA A 228 5.30 -9.03 1.03
CA ALA A 228 5.37 -9.00 2.49
C ALA A 228 3.98 -9.01 3.10
N LYS A 229 3.80 -9.71 4.24
CA LYS A 229 2.51 -9.84 4.91
C LYS A 229 2.60 -9.79 6.45
N GLY A 230 3.33 -8.83 6.96
CA GLY A 230 3.38 -8.55 8.39
C GLY A 230 4.70 -8.92 9.07
N PRO A 231 4.87 -8.60 10.38
CA PRO A 231 3.85 -8.05 11.31
C PRO A 231 3.61 -6.54 11.23
N VAL A 232 4.49 -5.76 10.57
CA VAL A 232 4.44 -4.28 10.61
C VAL A 232 4.09 -3.62 9.29
N ARG A 233 4.26 -4.33 8.16
CA ARG A 233 3.78 -3.86 6.85
C ARG A 233 3.38 -5.01 5.95
N VAL A 234 2.49 -4.70 5.02
CA VAL A 234 2.21 -5.55 3.86
C VAL A 234 2.67 -4.84 2.59
N ILE A 235 3.09 -5.64 1.60
CA ILE A 235 3.47 -5.17 0.28
C ILE A 235 2.76 -6.04 -0.75
N ALA A 236 1.91 -5.42 -1.56
CA ALA A 236 1.29 -6.02 -2.73
C ALA A 236 1.80 -5.33 -4.00
N GLU A 237 1.99 -6.09 -5.07
CA GLU A 237 2.42 -5.55 -6.36
C GLU A 237 1.50 -5.96 -7.49
N VAL A 238 1.33 -5.03 -8.42
CA VAL A 238 0.77 -5.27 -9.76
C VAL A 238 1.83 -4.93 -10.78
N LYS A 239 2.26 -5.94 -11.55
CA LYS A 239 3.20 -5.77 -12.66
C LYS A 239 2.46 -5.97 -13.98
N VAL A 240 2.77 -5.13 -14.97
CA VAL A 240 2.37 -5.31 -16.36
C VAL A 240 3.59 -5.31 -17.26
N GLU A 241 3.56 -6.16 -18.27
CA GLU A 241 4.61 -6.27 -19.27
C GLU A 241 4.02 -5.95 -20.64
N GLY A 242 4.75 -5.16 -21.41
CA GLY A 242 4.37 -4.83 -22.78
C GLY A 242 3.10 -3.97 -22.86
N TRP A 243 2.94 -2.97 -22.00
CA TRP A 243 1.86 -2.00 -22.12
C TRP A 243 2.11 -1.04 -23.27
N GLU A 244 1.31 -1.17 -24.32
CA GLU A 244 1.35 -0.24 -25.46
C GLU A 244 0.70 1.09 -25.09
N TYR A 245 1.52 2.10 -24.81
CA TYR A 245 1.03 3.37 -24.28
C TYR A 245 1.75 4.57 -24.86
N GLN A 246 1.01 5.50 -25.47
CA GLN A 246 1.50 6.75 -26.10
C GLN A 246 2.69 6.56 -27.06
N GLY A 247 2.72 5.40 -27.75
CA GLY A 247 3.76 5.03 -28.71
C GLY A 247 5.02 4.44 -28.08
N SER A 248 4.98 4.15 -26.80
CA SER A 248 6.01 3.40 -26.05
C SER A 248 5.49 2.01 -25.68
N LEU A 249 6.42 1.07 -25.47
CA LEU A 249 6.14 -0.24 -24.89
C LEU A 249 6.69 -0.24 -23.47
N LEU A 250 5.81 -0.22 -22.48
CA LEU A 250 6.19 -0.07 -21.08
C LEU A 250 6.10 -1.38 -20.31
N ASN A 251 7.10 -1.66 -19.48
CA ASN A 251 7.01 -2.61 -18.38
C ASN A 251 6.91 -1.80 -17.07
N MET A 252 5.82 -1.98 -16.35
CA MET A 252 5.51 -1.18 -15.18
C MET A 252 5.16 -2.05 -13.99
N THR A 253 5.62 -1.66 -12.80
CA THR A 253 5.23 -2.27 -11.53
C THR A 253 4.69 -1.20 -10.59
N ASN A 254 3.45 -1.37 -10.12
CA ASN A 254 2.90 -0.60 -9.01
C ASN A 254 3.05 -1.42 -7.74
N ARG A 255 3.75 -0.89 -6.75
CA ARG A 255 3.95 -1.47 -5.43
C ARG A 255 3.16 -0.68 -4.40
N TYR A 256 2.29 -1.36 -3.69
CA TYR A 256 1.43 -0.82 -2.66
C TYR A 256 1.92 -1.29 -1.30
N THR A 257 2.32 -0.34 -0.45
CA THR A 257 2.81 -0.64 0.91
C THR A 257 1.86 -0.04 1.93
N LEU A 258 1.36 -0.87 2.85
CA LEU A 258 0.53 -0.46 3.98
C LEU A 258 1.23 -0.82 5.28
N TYR A 259 1.43 0.18 6.14
CA TYR A 259 2.05 -0.01 7.45
C TYR A 259 1.03 -0.18 8.58
N ALA A 260 1.45 -0.83 9.64
CA ALA A 260 0.75 -0.91 10.90
C ALA A 260 0.42 0.49 11.44
N GLY A 261 -0.81 0.69 11.93
CA GLY A 261 -1.28 1.99 12.44
C GLY A 261 -1.62 3.02 11.35
N HIS A 262 -1.43 2.70 10.08
CA HIS A 262 -1.69 3.58 8.94
C HIS A 262 -2.97 3.20 8.20
N ARG A 263 -3.61 4.24 7.61
CA ARG A 263 -4.69 4.10 6.64
C ARG A 263 -4.23 4.39 5.21
N ASP A 264 -3.09 5.00 5.05
CA ASP A 264 -2.55 5.40 3.77
C ASP A 264 -1.68 4.31 3.14
N LEU A 265 -1.78 4.23 1.82
CA LEU A 265 -0.90 3.44 0.96
C LEU A 265 0.22 4.32 0.43
N ILE A 266 1.44 3.85 0.56
CA ILE A 266 2.56 4.33 -0.24
C ILE A 266 2.50 3.57 -1.57
N VAL A 267 2.44 4.29 -2.69
CA VAL A 267 2.41 3.68 -4.02
C VAL A 267 3.67 4.07 -4.76
N ASP A 268 4.54 3.10 -4.97
CA ASP A 268 5.75 3.23 -5.78
C ASP A 268 5.48 2.64 -7.17
N THR A 269 5.65 3.44 -8.21
CA THR A 269 5.56 3.01 -9.60
C THR A 269 6.94 2.94 -10.20
N TYR A 270 7.31 1.77 -10.73
CA TYR A 270 8.61 1.51 -11.36
C TYR A 270 8.43 1.17 -12.83
N PHE A 271 9.44 1.54 -13.62
CA PHE A 271 9.57 1.21 -15.03
C PHE A 271 10.97 0.63 -15.28
N ASP A 272 11.10 -0.25 -16.26
CA ASP A 272 12.38 -0.84 -16.65
C ASP A 272 13.29 0.14 -17.43
N SER A 273 12.72 1.26 -17.92
CA SER A 273 13.44 2.27 -18.68
C SER A 273 12.97 3.68 -18.30
N PRO A 274 13.83 4.71 -18.45
CA PRO A 274 13.43 6.08 -18.18
C PRO A 274 12.27 6.53 -19.07
N LEU A 275 11.26 7.14 -18.44
CA LEU A 275 10.10 7.71 -19.12
C LEU A 275 10.52 8.83 -20.06
N GLN A 276 9.88 8.92 -21.23
CA GLN A 276 10.22 9.90 -22.27
C GLN A 276 9.20 11.05 -22.31
N LYS A 277 7.95 10.72 -22.56
CA LYS A 277 6.87 11.70 -22.74
C LYS A 277 5.55 11.25 -22.12
N GLU A 278 5.53 10.06 -21.57
CA GLU A 278 4.33 9.42 -21.08
C GLU A 278 3.71 10.25 -19.97
N ILE A 279 2.41 10.43 -20.05
CA ILE A 279 1.61 11.15 -19.06
C ILE A 279 0.62 10.17 -18.44
N PHE A 280 0.74 9.94 -17.15
CA PHE A 280 -0.18 9.15 -16.36
C PHE A 280 -1.17 10.05 -15.62
N CYS A 281 -2.14 9.47 -14.94
CA CYS A 281 -2.98 10.19 -13.98
C CYS A 281 -3.35 9.30 -12.80
N THR A 282 -3.58 9.95 -11.69
CA THR A 282 -4.22 9.37 -10.51
C THR A 282 -4.94 10.45 -9.71
N GLY A 283 -5.74 10.05 -8.75
CA GLY A 283 -6.52 10.94 -7.93
C GLY A 283 -7.59 10.18 -7.16
N VAL A 284 -8.81 10.67 -7.14
CA VAL A 284 -9.91 10.07 -6.38
C VAL A 284 -11.14 9.91 -7.26
N GLN A 285 -11.95 8.89 -6.93
CA GLN A 285 -13.26 8.74 -7.55
C GLN A 285 -14.13 9.96 -7.31
N ASN A 286 -14.85 10.42 -8.33
CA ASN A 286 -16.00 11.28 -8.20
C ASN A 286 -17.16 10.43 -7.67
N ILE A 287 -17.39 10.47 -6.35
CA ILE A 287 -18.45 9.71 -5.71
C ILE A 287 -19.79 10.30 -6.15
N MET A 288 -20.49 9.59 -7.02
CA MET A 288 -21.75 10.10 -7.58
C MET A 288 -22.82 10.21 -6.48
N GLY A 289 -23.42 11.39 -6.36
CA GLY A 289 -24.53 11.66 -5.43
C GLY A 289 -24.68 13.14 -5.15
N THR A 290 -25.82 13.51 -4.59
CA THR A 290 -26.15 14.91 -4.23
C THR A 290 -25.38 15.42 -3.01
N GLU A 291 -24.72 14.51 -2.28
CA GLU A 291 -23.99 14.83 -1.04
C GLU A 291 -22.46 14.71 -1.24
N THR A 292 -21.98 14.79 -2.48
CA THR A 292 -20.54 14.70 -2.77
C THR A 292 -19.89 16.08 -2.68
N VAL A 293 -18.82 16.15 -1.91
CA VAL A 293 -17.94 17.32 -1.80
C VAL A 293 -16.53 16.91 -2.24
N SER A 294 -15.86 17.72 -3.05
CA SER A 294 -14.47 17.53 -3.44
C SER A 294 -13.59 18.63 -2.84
N TYR A 295 -12.33 18.32 -2.67
CA TYR A 295 -11.28 19.23 -2.21
C TYR A 295 -10.04 19.09 -3.09
N SER A 296 -9.42 20.21 -3.40
CA SER A 296 -8.09 20.26 -4.02
C SER A 296 -7.29 21.43 -3.45
N ASP A 297 -6.01 21.20 -3.19
CA ASP A 297 -5.08 22.28 -2.85
C ASP A 297 -4.38 22.89 -4.07
N HIS A 298 -4.71 22.41 -5.27
CA HIS A 298 -4.10 22.77 -6.57
C HIS A 298 -2.58 22.53 -6.65
N LYS A 299 -2.03 21.66 -5.75
CA LYS A 299 -0.60 21.38 -5.61
C LYS A 299 -0.27 19.89 -5.50
N GLY A 300 -1.25 19.02 -5.76
CA GLY A 300 -1.08 17.57 -5.76
C GLY A 300 -1.94 16.82 -4.75
N LEU A 301 -2.61 17.52 -3.83
CA LEU A 301 -3.58 16.91 -2.92
C LEU A 301 -5.00 17.06 -3.48
N VAL A 302 -5.68 15.94 -3.64
CA VAL A 302 -7.08 15.88 -4.05
C VAL A 302 -7.84 14.90 -3.15
N GLY A 303 -9.07 15.23 -2.82
CA GLY A 303 -9.96 14.37 -2.05
C GLY A 303 -11.41 14.51 -2.45
N SER A 304 -12.19 13.51 -2.08
CA SER A 304 -13.65 13.55 -2.16
C SER A 304 -14.26 12.97 -0.90
N TRP A 305 -15.44 13.44 -0.57
CA TRP A 305 -16.29 12.94 0.50
C TRP A 305 -17.70 12.82 -0.03
N GLY A 306 -18.29 11.66 0.03
CA GLY A 306 -19.61 11.48 -0.56
C GLY A 306 -20.32 10.24 -0.07
N ARG A 307 -21.62 10.17 -0.36
CA ARG A 307 -22.51 9.07 0.03
C ARG A 307 -23.12 8.41 -1.19
N HIS A 308 -22.84 7.13 -1.37
CA HIS A 308 -23.35 6.34 -2.49
C HIS A 308 -23.58 4.89 -2.09
N TRP A 309 -24.18 4.12 -3.00
CA TRP A 309 -24.32 2.69 -2.86
C TRP A 309 -22.95 2.01 -2.96
N PRO A 310 -22.60 1.10 -2.02
CA PRO A 310 -21.31 0.38 -2.07
C PRO A 310 -21.28 -0.71 -3.14
N VAL A 311 -22.47 -1.24 -3.48
CA VAL A 311 -22.64 -2.33 -4.44
C VAL A 311 -23.90 -2.10 -5.30
N THR A 312 -24.11 -2.93 -6.32
CA THR A 312 -25.27 -2.83 -7.21
C THR A 312 -26.59 -3.29 -6.58
N ASP A 313 -26.52 -4.11 -5.53
CA ASP A 313 -27.70 -4.55 -4.77
C ASP A 313 -28.13 -3.46 -3.76
N THR A 314 -28.96 -2.54 -4.25
CA THR A 314 -29.46 -1.39 -3.45
C THR A 314 -30.63 -1.75 -2.53
N VAL A 315 -31.10 -2.99 -2.57
CA VAL A 315 -32.15 -3.49 -1.67
C VAL A 315 -31.55 -4.05 -0.39
N LYS A 316 -30.48 -4.82 -0.51
CA LYS A 316 -29.81 -5.46 0.62
C LYS A 316 -28.88 -4.48 1.37
N TYR A 317 -28.19 -3.59 0.65
CA TYR A 317 -27.15 -2.73 1.23
C TYR A 317 -27.60 -1.27 1.33
N ALA A 318 -27.26 -0.63 2.43
CA ALA A 318 -27.48 0.79 2.62
C ALA A 318 -26.41 1.61 1.87
N LYS A 319 -26.70 2.91 1.66
CA LYS A 319 -25.68 3.86 1.18
C LYS A 319 -24.61 4.07 2.25
N GLU A 320 -23.37 4.05 1.81
CA GLU A 320 -22.19 4.32 2.61
C GLU A 320 -21.62 5.71 2.33
N THR A 321 -21.08 6.34 3.36
CA THR A 321 -20.33 7.59 3.21
C THR A 321 -18.86 7.31 3.37
N VAL A 322 -18.07 7.70 2.36
CA VAL A 322 -16.63 7.52 2.35
C VAL A 322 -15.90 8.83 2.05
N GLY A 323 -14.72 8.98 2.61
CA GLY A 323 -13.73 9.98 2.25
C GLY A 323 -12.54 9.33 1.57
N ILE A 324 -12.11 9.87 0.44
CA ILE A 324 -10.96 9.36 -0.32
C ILE A 324 -9.97 10.51 -0.50
N ALA A 325 -8.67 10.22 -0.48
CA ALA A 325 -7.63 11.21 -0.74
C ALA A 325 -6.47 10.62 -1.51
N THR A 326 -5.86 11.43 -2.36
CA THR A 326 -4.60 11.12 -3.06
C THR A 326 -3.68 12.34 -3.00
N PHE A 327 -2.41 12.10 -2.70
CA PHE A 327 -1.37 13.11 -2.72
C PHE A 327 -0.24 12.69 -3.67
N ILE A 328 0.06 13.55 -4.64
CA ILE A 328 1.15 13.41 -5.59
C ILE A 328 2.18 14.48 -5.29
N PRO A 329 3.46 14.14 -5.02
CA PRO A 329 4.52 15.13 -4.81
C PRO A 329 4.60 16.13 -5.95
N ARG A 330 4.69 17.43 -5.61
CA ARG A 330 4.57 18.55 -6.55
C ARG A 330 5.46 18.42 -7.79
N LYS A 331 6.64 17.85 -7.65
CA LYS A 331 7.59 17.64 -8.75
C LYS A 331 7.06 16.79 -9.91
N TYR A 332 6.07 15.94 -9.65
CA TYR A 332 5.46 15.07 -10.66
C TYR A 332 4.13 15.61 -11.19
N VAL A 333 3.54 16.59 -10.52
CA VAL A 333 2.25 17.16 -10.90
C VAL A 333 2.41 18.00 -12.18
N LYS A 334 1.72 17.61 -13.24
CA LYS A 334 1.67 18.38 -14.49
C LYS A 334 0.46 19.30 -14.54
N GLN A 335 -0.74 18.76 -14.31
CA GLN A 335 -1.99 19.49 -14.40
C GLN A 335 -3.06 18.83 -13.53
N GLU A 336 -3.92 19.63 -12.91
CA GLU A 336 -5.17 19.19 -12.33
C GLU A 336 -6.24 19.03 -13.42
N VAL A 337 -6.93 17.91 -13.43
CA VAL A 337 -7.93 17.56 -14.43
C VAL A 337 -9.08 16.77 -13.78
N SER A 338 -10.17 16.60 -14.49
CA SER A 338 -11.26 15.73 -14.10
C SER A 338 -11.86 15.05 -15.33
N ASP A 339 -12.45 13.89 -15.11
CA ASP A 339 -13.33 13.26 -16.07
C ASP A 339 -14.68 12.93 -15.41
N LYS A 340 -15.54 12.18 -16.09
CA LYS A 340 -16.85 11.83 -15.57
C LYS A 340 -16.79 11.10 -14.22
N ASP A 341 -15.78 10.24 -14.04
CA ASP A 341 -15.69 9.30 -12.95
C ASP A 341 -14.66 9.72 -11.88
N ASN A 342 -13.82 10.75 -12.13
CA ASN A 342 -12.67 11.04 -11.32
C ASN A 342 -12.34 12.54 -11.19
N PHE A 343 -11.73 12.91 -10.04
CA PHE A 343 -10.93 14.13 -9.82
C PHE A 343 -9.46 13.73 -9.81
N LEU A 344 -8.63 14.29 -10.67
CA LEU A 344 -7.31 13.76 -10.99
C LEU A 344 -6.23 14.85 -11.04
N TYR A 345 -5.00 14.38 -10.88
CA TYR A 345 -3.82 15.06 -11.40
C TYR A 345 -3.14 14.21 -12.46
N THR A 346 -2.71 14.85 -13.55
CA THR A 346 -1.80 14.22 -14.49
C THR A 346 -0.38 14.25 -13.95
N ILE A 347 0.34 13.16 -14.18
CA ILE A 347 1.71 12.90 -13.70
C ILE A 347 2.65 12.89 -14.89
N SER A 348 3.76 13.61 -14.77
CA SER A 348 4.91 13.54 -15.67
C SER A 348 6.18 13.29 -14.87
N ALA A 349 6.90 12.24 -15.24
CA ALA A 349 8.17 11.84 -14.60
C ALA A 349 9.24 11.56 -15.69
N VAL A 350 9.37 12.48 -16.65
CA VAL A 350 10.32 12.36 -17.76
C VAL A 350 11.74 12.22 -17.24
N GLY A 351 12.47 11.24 -17.78
CA GLY A 351 13.85 10.91 -17.38
C GLY A 351 13.95 10.01 -16.14
N GLU A 352 12.85 9.82 -15.41
CA GLU A 352 12.82 8.97 -14.21
C GLU A 352 12.43 7.53 -14.59
N THR A 353 12.90 6.56 -13.81
CA THR A 353 12.47 5.16 -13.87
C THR A 353 11.45 4.83 -12.80
N SER A 354 11.10 5.79 -11.94
CA SER A 354 10.10 5.59 -10.89
C SER A 354 9.54 6.90 -10.39
N PHE A 355 8.35 6.82 -9.80
CA PHE A 355 7.78 7.90 -9.00
C PHE A 355 6.93 7.33 -7.87
N ARG A 356 6.70 8.13 -6.82
CA ARG A 356 5.90 7.79 -5.65
C ARG A 356 4.74 8.76 -5.50
N TYR A 357 3.60 8.22 -5.12
CA TYR A 357 2.45 8.97 -4.64
C TYR A 357 1.80 8.24 -3.46
N TYR A 358 0.77 8.84 -2.86
CA TYR A 358 0.15 8.33 -1.67
C TYR A 358 -1.37 8.41 -1.80
N THR A 359 -2.07 7.45 -1.20
CA THR A 359 -3.53 7.45 -1.22
C THR A 359 -4.10 6.87 0.06
N MET A 360 -5.28 7.30 0.45
CA MET A 360 -5.96 6.80 1.65
C MET A 360 -7.46 6.94 1.56
N PHE A 361 -8.16 6.25 2.45
CA PHE A 361 -9.60 6.45 2.61
C PHE A 361 -10.03 6.37 4.07
N THR A 362 -11.27 6.75 4.31
CA THR A 362 -12.04 6.56 5.52
C THR A 362 -13.49 6.24 5.19
N SER A 363 -14.18 5.58 6.11
CA SER A 363 -15.61 5.33 6.04
C SER A 363 -16.32 5.95 7.25
N ARG A 364 -17.52 6.47 7.06
CA ARG A 364 -18.35 7.00 8.17
C ARG A 364 -18.79 5.90 9.16
N LYS A 365 -18.60 4.62 8.80
CA LYS A 365 -18.77 3.48 9.71
C LYS A 365 -17.80 3.49 10.88
N GLU A 366 -16.58 4.00 10.66
CA GLU A 366 -15.50 3.97 11.64
C GLU A 366 -15.88 4.72 12.91
N LYS A 367 -15.90 4.05 14.06
CA LYS A 367 -16.08 4.70 15.36
C LYS A 367 -14.90 5.60 15.74
N PHE A 368 -13.77 5.39 15.08
CA PHE A 368 -12.52 6.14 15.23
C PHE A 368 -12.23 7.08 14.04
N GLY A 369 -13.15 7.20 13.10
CA GLY A 369 -13.00 7.93 11.85
C GLY A 369 -13.47 9.40 11.93
N PHE A 370 -13.94 9.92 10.81
CA PHE A 370 -14.30 11.33 10.63
C PHE A 370 -15.82 11.50 10.52
N GLU A 371 -16.34 12.57 11.09
CA GLU A 371 -17.79 12.80 11.12
C GLU A 371 -18.33 13.47 9.85
N ASN A 372 -17.51 14.28 9.20
CA ASN A 372 -17.90 15.10 8.05
C ASN A 372 -16.72 15.41 7.14
N SER A 373 -17.02 16.03 5.99
CA SER A 373 -16.02 16.43 4.99
C SER A 373 -14.96 17.38 5.53
N ASP A 374 -15.33 18.32 6.40
CA ASP A 374 -14.37 19.32 6.90
C ASP A 374 -13.31 18.68 7.78
N SER A 375 -13.71 17.76 8.67
CA SER A 375 -12.78 17.00 9.50
C SER A 375 -11.86 16.09 8.65
N TRP A 376 -12.41 15.48 7.60
CA TRP A 376 -11.62 14.67 6.65
C TRP A 376 -10.61 15.52 5.86
N PHE A 377 -11.04 16.64 5.28
CA PHE A 377 -10.16 17.52 4.51
C PHE A 377 -9.11 18.20 5.40
N GLY A 378 -9.46 18.51 6.65
CA GLY A 378 -8.48 18.96 7.64
C GLY A 378 -7.39 17.92 7.89
N TYR A 379 -7.78 16.66 8.11
CA TYR A 379 -6.83 15.55 8.27
C TYR A 379 -5.95 15.32 7.02
N MET A 380 -6.52 15.40 5.82
CA MET A 380 -5.76 15.29 4.58
C MET A 380 -4.62 16.32 4.48
N ASN A 381 -4.88 17.57 4.89
CA ASN A 381 -3.85 18.61 4.87
C ASN A 381 -2.73 18.35 5.88
N GLU A 382 -3.06 17.86 7.07
CA GLU A 382 -2.05 17.46 8.08
C GLU A 382 -1.26 16.24 7.60
N TRP A 383 -1.91 15.23 7.02
CA TRP A 383 -1.26 14.08 6.41
C TRP A 383 -0.28 14.49 5.30
N LYS A 384 -0.68 15.39 4.40
CA LYS A 384 0.23 15.94 3.39
C LYS A 384 1.44 16.61 4.03
N LYS A 385 1.24 17.41 5.07
CA LYS A 385 2.33 18.08 5.80
C LYS A 385 3.32 17.08 6.40
N GLU A 386 2.85 15.95 6.93
CA GLU A 386 3.71 14.87 7.40
C GLU A 386 4.50 14.22 6.28
N LEU A 387 3.86 13.93 5.13
CA LEU A 387 4.52 13.34 3.97
C LEU A 387 5.56 14.27 3.32
N GLU A 388 5.36 15.58 3.38
CA GLU A 388 6.31 16.60 2.89
C GLU A 388 7.46 16.84 3.88
N ASN A 389 7.31 16.42 5.14
CA ASN A 389 8.31 16.56 6.20
C ASN A 389 8.55 15.21 6.91
N PRO A 390 9.04 14.20 6.19
CA PRO A 390 9.23 12.87 6.74
C PRO A 390 10.29 12.90 7.86
N VAL A 391 10.18 11.97 8.78
CA VAL A 391 11.22 11.74 9.79
C VAL A 391 12.53 11.43 9.09
N GLU A 392 13.57 12.21 9.43
CA GLU A 392 14.92 11.98 8.92
C GLU A 392 15.50 10.70 9.55
N VAL A 393 16.08 9.83 8.73
CA VAL A 393 16.72 8.58 9.17
C VAL A 393 18.19 8.64 8.80
N LYS A 394 19.06 8.54 9.79
CA LYS A 394 20.52 8.53 9.61
C LYS A 394 21.13 7.28 10.24
N ILE A 395 21.92 6.54 9.47
CA ILE A 395 22.68 5.39 9.97
C ILE A 395 23.93 5.90 10.65
N ILE A 396 24.17 5.42 11.87
CA ILE A 396 25.37 5.71 12.67
C ILE A 396 26.22 4.44 12.70
N TYR A 397 27.40 4.51 12.09
CA TYR A 397 28.35 3.39 11.99
C TYR A 397 29.35 3.39 13.15
#